data_09b980710c787b1addc7e15af2746181
#
_entry.id   09b980710c787b1addc7e15af2746181
#
_cell.length_a   1.000
_cell.length_b   1.000
_cell.length_c   1.000
_cell.angle_alpha   90.00
_cell.angle_beta   90.00
_cell.angle_gamma   90.00
#
_symmetry.space_group_name_H-M   'P 1'
#
loop_
_entity.id
_entity.type
_entity.pdbx_description
1 polymer ?
#
loop_
_entity_poly.entity_id
_entity_poly.type
_entity_poly.pdbx_seq_one_letter_code
_entity_poly.pdbx_strand_id
1 'polypeptide(L)'
;MGFKADFKREMRNVVKDVEKEIHKTWKIDYKGHSIEIINKIKEEQLIIDGVTVDRKQRKSVLSHIIPYSKLSGILELQDGTKHKVSVKLGGYVRFRCIVKVDHETVLDDSMKIDFLPWDHKEKIVPFIQQQIRTHHKIVDDRLPDEDYLFYENEPRFAPGLSDYYVDERPVPFYVTKLLKLFEKQLNHPTNETRKKTYEKIISDNMASRRSELIERFQQTQCDESLVQQEALWLLEHAAHREVVKFAVTILGCTNCEKYKELLFTIGMHEEFTSYVVFALKNGTIQGNEQVWRLAKSVDGWGKISAVEQLEASTPEIKRWLLTKGCKNTIMNEYLAYTCALKGDLETALSEDEISKELYNGASLIIQALLEDVVSIYGIEEYPNASSVLCRFIHHAHKHCQAIEDFYLILKINEFLNDDQEIWEDRLNDSWTQDDYKAIQEAVQPFINDSRWPKLAIDTLQQGFSSQALKIALFYRLDVIEHLFALLEKDPANSELYFAVMDTNHHQYIKEICTFAETHLSLSSLSDDEVACLQYIVQGLYEHEGVGLPLIQAALKSDDGNLQYHALSVLKEWSPSYSKQAAIRELIENIYVKTKDKEDRKLAKHLLKK
;
A
#
# COMPACT_ATOMS: atom_id res chain seq x y z
N MET A 1 17.34 -0.58 3.21
CA MET A 1 17.69 0.87 3.14
C MET A 1 18.14 1.32 4.52
N GLY A 2 19.24 2.04 4.63
CA GLY A 2 20.01 2.05 5.87
C GLY A 2 19.70 3.24 6.77
N PHE A 3 20.13 3.11 8.01
CA PHE A 3 20.19 4.07 9.12
C PHE A 3 20.33 5.57 8.73
N LYS A 4 21.00 5.87 7.61
CA LYS A 4 21.10 7.25 7.09
C LYS A 4 19.79 7.81 6.51
N ALA A 5 18.94 6.94 5.94
CA ALA A 5 17.66 7.38 5.38
C ALA A 5 16.64 7.61 6.49
N ASP A 6 16.61 6.73 7.50
CA ASP A 6 15.71 6.84 8.65
C ASP A 6 16.11 8.02 9.56
N PHE A 7 17.41 8.22 9.80
CA PHE A 7 17.91 9.41 10.50
C PHE A 7 17.58 10.72 9.77
N LYS A 8 17.65 10.69 8.43
CA LYS A 8 17.31 11.86 7.60
C LYS A 8 15.81 12.14 7.59
N ARG A 9 14.99 11.08 7.71
CA ARG A 9 13.52 11.17 7.85
C ARG A 9 13.14 11.74 9.21
N GLU A 10 13.71 11.22 10.29
CA GLU A 10 13.50 11.73 11.66
C GLU A 10 13.89 13.20 11.80
N MET A 11 15.05 13.58 11.26
CA MET A 11 15.50 14.97 11.26
C MET A 11 14.55 15.91 10.52
N ARG A 12 13.88 15.45 9.44
CA ARG A 12 12.91 16.29 8.73
C ARG A 12 11.59 16.42 9.47
N ASN A 13 11.14 15.38 10.18
CA ASN A 13 9.93 15.44 11.00
C ASN A 13 10.13 16.39 12.19
N VAL A 14 11.25 16.27 12.88
CA VAL A 14 11.66 17.24 13.91
C VAL A 14 11.69 18.66 13.34
N VAL A 15 12.15 18.82 12.12
CA VAL A 15 12.20 20.12 11.43
C VAL A 15 10.80 20.69 11.15
N LYS A 16 9.84 19.89 10.66
CA LYS A 16 8.45 20.34 10.42
C LYS A 16 7.72 20.71 11.71
N ASP A 17 7.94 19.95 12.79
CA ASP A 17 7.35 20.25 14.09
C ASP A 17 7.97 21.52 14.70
N VAL A 18 9.29 21.68 14.60
CA VAL A 18 10.01 22.92 14.94
C VAL A 18 9.47 24.11 14.13
N GLU A 19 9.11 23.90 12.87
CA GLU A 19 8.59 24.95 12.00
C GLU A 19 7.26 25.55 12.47
N LYS A 20 6.33 24.73 12.97
CA LYS A 20 5.04 25.22 13.50
C LYS A 20 5.19 25.99 14.81
N GLU A 21 6.13 25.57 15.67
CA GLU A 21 6.35 26.16 17.00
C GLU A 21 7.21 27.45 16.97
N ILE A 22 8.00 27.65 15.92
CA ILE A 22 8.87 28.85 15.79
C ILE A 22 8.09 30.07 15.26
N HIS A 23 6.92 29.88 14.64
CA HIS A 23 6.12 30.99 14.13
C HIS A 23 5.44 31.74 15.27
N LYS A 24 6.10 32.79 15.77
CA LYS A 24 5.62 33.60 16.91
C LYS A 24 5.75 35.08 16.62
N THR A 25 4.80 35.85 17.15
CA THR A 25 4.80 37.31 17.13
C THR A 25 4.78 37.84 18.55
N TRP A 26 5.67 38.79 18.87
CA TRP A 26 5.67 39.55 20.12
C TRP A 26 5.28 41.01 19.82
N LYS A 27 4.41 41.57 20.65
CA LYS A 27 3.98 42.97 20.55
C LYS A 27 4.26 43.63 21.87
N ILE A 28 4.87 44.80 21.81
CA ILE A 28 5.26 45.63 22.96
C ILE A 28 4.73 47.03 22.69
N ASP A 29 4.08 47.62 23.69
CA ASP A 29 3.80 49.04 23.71
C ASP A 29 4.91 49.72 24.52
N TYR A 30 5.61 50.65 23.93
CA TYR A 30 6.66 51.41 24.59
C TYR A 30 6.42 52.90 24.36
N LYS A 31 5.99 53.60 25.43
CA LYS A 31 5.69 55.07 25.41
C LYS A 31 4.73 55.48 24.29
N GLY A 32 3.71 54.65 24.01
CA GLY A 32 2.70 54.89 22.98
C GLY A 32 3.10 54.47 21.56
N HIS A 33 4.26 53.85 21.38
CA HIS A 33 4.74 53.29 20.12
C HIS A 33 4.64 51.76 20.14
N SER A 34 4.18 51.17 19.00
CA SER A 34 4.07 49.72 18.85
C SER A 34 5.35 49.12 18.29
N ILE A 35 5.97 48.21 19.03
CA ILE A 35 7.12 47.42 18.59
C ILE A 35 6.64 45.98 18.40
N GLU A 36 6.69 45.48 17.16
CA GLU A 36 6.27 44.10 16.82
C GLU A 36 7.45 43.32 16.24
N ILE A 37 7.68 42.13 16.79
CA ILE A 37 8.71 41.20 16.33
C ILE A 37 8.01 39.96 15.78
N ILE A 38 8.25 39.64 14.49
CA ILE A 38 7.70 38.47 13.85
C ILE A 38 8.84 37.51 13.57
N ASN A 39 8.73 36.31 14.10
CA ASN A 39 9.61 35.19 13.77
C ASN A 39 8.87 34.19 12.89
N LYS A 40 9.33 33.96 11.67
CA LYS A 40 8.85 32.95 10.74
C LYS A 40 10.01 32.03 10.35
N ILE A 41 9.68 30.86 9.79
CA ILE A 41 10.64 29.84 9.37
C ILE A 41 11.77 30.40 8.49
N LYS A 42 11.43 31.24 7.53
CA LYS A 42 12.37 31.74 6.53
C LYS A 42 12.79 33.19 6.79
N GLU A 43 12.16 33.89 7.71
CA GLU A 43 12.44 35.29 7.94
C GLU A 43 12.14 35.75 9.37
N GLU A 44 12.83 36.78 9.78
CA GLU A 44 12.59 37.54 10.99
C GLU A 44 12.36 38.99 10.62
N GLN A 45 11.41 39.65 11.28
CA GLN A 45 11.07 41.03 11.05
C GLN A 45 10.97 41.82 12.37
N LEU A 46 11.46 43.04 12.36
CA LEU A 46 11.20 44.07 13.39
C LEU A 46 10.35 45.15 12.74
N ILE A 47 9.19 45.40 13.32
CA ILE A 47 8.22 46.40 12.86
C ILE A 47 8.05 47.41 13.97
N ILE A 48 8.15 48.68 13.68
CA ILE A 48 7.90 49.81 14.61
C ILE A 48 6.79 50.65 13.98
N ASP A 49 5.71 50.88 14.74
CA ASP A 49 4.53 51.65 14.32
C ASP A 49 3.98 51.22 12.95
N GLY A 50 3.95 49.91 12.70
CA GLY A 50 3.46 49.32 11.46
C GLY A 50 4.46 49.34 10.30
N VAL A 51 5.66 49.93 10.47
CA VAL A 51 6.71 49.98 9.44
C VAL A 51 7.80 48.94 9.74
N THR A 52 8.11 48.10 8.76
CA THR A 52 9.22 47.13 8.88
C THR A 52 10.55 47.86 8.81
N VAL A 53 11.27 47.92 9.95
CA VAL A 53 12.55 48.64 10.08
C VAL A 53 13.77 47.76 9.94
N ASP A 54 13.62 46.44 10.16
CA ASP A 54 14.69 45.46 9.91
C ASP A 54 14.08 44.11 9.53
N ARG A 55 14.74 43.39 8.61
CA ARG A 55 14.31 42.09 8.11
C ARG A 55 15.51 41.19 7.81
N LYS A 56 15.48 39.97 8.31
CA LYS A 56 16.49 38.97 8.01
C LYS A 56 15.87 37.72 7.40
N GLN A 57 16.44 37.27 6.30
CA GLN A 57 16.09 35.96 5.69
C GLN A 57 17.01 34.87 6.23
N ARG A 58 16.42 33.75 6.63
CA ARG A 58 17.14 32.55 7.08
C ARG A 58 17.31 31.56 5.93
N LYS A 59 18.53 31.07 5.75
CA LYS A 59 18.86 30.13 4.65
C LYS A 59 18.55 28.67 4.99
N SER A 60 18.30 28.35 6.26
CA SER A 60 18.08 26.97 6.73
C SER A 60 17.31 26.98 8.04
N VAL A 61 16.46 25.95 8.26
CA VAL A 61 15.73 25.76 9.54
C VAL A 61 16.70 25.53 10.70
N LEU A 62 17.83 24.86 10.46
CA LEU A 62 18.89 24.71 11.47
C LEU A 62 19.48 26.04 11.95
N SER A 63 19.32 27.12 11.20
CA SER A 63 19.74 28.46 11.62
C SER A 63 18.91 29.04 12.77
N HIS A 64 17.77 28.43 13.13
CA HIS A 64 16.98 28.76 14.32
C HIS A 64 17.60 28.21 15.62
N ILE A 65 18.48 27.25 15.53
CA ILE A 65 19.06 26.56 16.68
C ILE A 65 20.41 27.18 17.10
N ILE A 66 21.11 27.92 16.21
CA ILE A 66 22.48 28.43 16.44
C ILE A 66 22.70 29.77 15.75
N PRO A 67 23.49 30.64 16.34
CA PRO A 67 23.30 31.37 17.57
C PRO A 67 22.44 32.62 17.33
N TYR A 68 22.08 33.33 18.33
CA TYR A 68 21.18 34.48 18.28
C TYR A 68 21.24 35.35 17.02
N SER A 69 20.09 35.52 16.35
CA SER A 69 19.89 36.59 15.38
C SER A 69 19.69 37.93 16.06
N LYS A 70 20.13 39.00 15.45
CA LYS A 70 19.96 40.36 15.95
C LYS A 70 19.23 41.19 14.91
N LEU A 71 18.13 41.85 15.31
CA LEU A 71 17.47 42.88 14.54
C LEU A 71 17.64 44.21 15.24
N SER A 72 17.65 45.31 14.52
CA SER A 72 17.80 46.65 15.07
C SER A 72 17.01 47.71 14.31
N GLY A 73 16.49 48.68 15.03
CA GLY A 73 15.74 49.79 14.47
C GLY A 73 15.92 51.04 15.29
N ILE A 74 15.40 52.16 14.82
CA ILE A 74 15.33 53.42 15.53
C ILE A 74 13.87 53.76 15.76
N LEU A 75 13.52 54.04 17.01
CA LEU A 75 12.24 54.57 17.42
C LEU A 75 12.40 56.08 17.63
N GLU A 76 11.57 56.90 17.01
CA GLU A 76 11.57 58.37 17.17
C GLU A 76 10.32 58.79 17.94
N LEU A 77 10.53 59.37 19.16
CA LEU A 77 9.43 59.83 20.00
C LEU A 77 8.88 61.18 19.48
N GLN A 78 7.69 61.55 19.98
CA GLN A 78 7.03 62.80 19.57
C GLN A 78 7.85 64.08 19.90
N ASP A 79 8.79 64.00 20.82
CA ASP A 79 9.72 65.09 21.15
C ASP A 79 10.96 65.15 20.24
N GLY A 80 11.04 64.25 19.22
CA GLY A 80 12.17 64.15 18.31
C GLY A 80 13.37 63.37 18.83
N THR A 81 13.29 62.79 20.03
CA THR A 81 14.36 61.95 20.57
C THR A 81 14.39 60.57 19.89
N LYS A 82 15.60 60.10 19.56
CA LYS A 82 15.81 58.82 18.88
C LYS A 82 16.35 57.78 19.85
N HIS A 83 15.61 56.66 19.94
CA HIS A 83 15.98 55.52 20.76
C HIS A 83 16.33 54.32 19.89
N LYS A 84 17.40 53.61 20.23
CA LYS A 84 17.83 52.42 19.51
C LYS A 84 17.06 51.21 20.04
N VAL A 85 16.25 50.58 19.17
CA VAL A 85 15.63 49.29 19.44
C VAL A 85 16.56 48.18 19.00
N SER A 86 16.88 47.23 19.86
CA SER A 86 17.67 46.05 19.55
C SER A 86 16.95 44.79 20.00
N VAL A 87 16.83 43.82 19.07
CA VAL A 87 16.17 42.54 19.30
C VAL A 87 17.20 41.41 19.16
N LYS A 88 17.16 40.46 20.10
CA LYS A 88 17.98 39.25 20.08
C LYS A 88 17.07 38.04 20.11
N LEU A 89 17.07 37.25 19.03
CA LEU A 89 16.26 36.04 18.86
C LEU A 89 17.15 34.80 18.78
N GLY A 90 16.78 33.70 19.47
CA GLY A 90 17.47 32.40 19.39
C GLY A 90 17.80 31.77 20.74
N GLY A 91 18.50 30.64 20.71
CA GLY A 91 18.98 29.89 21.90
C GLY A 91 19.03 28.39 21.64
N TYR A 92 19.92 27.64 22.34
CA TYR A 92 20.13 26.19 22.14
C TYR A 92 19.07 25.32 22.83
N VAL A 93 18.64 25.70 24.03
CA VAL A 93 17.72 24.92 24.88
C VAL A 93 16.37 25.60 25.01
N ARG A 94 16.39 26.93 24.90
CA ARG A 94 15.20 27.78 24.99
C ARG A 94 15.27 28.82 23.90
N PHE A 95 14.22 28.92 23.11
CA PHE A 95 14.07 30.03 22.17
C PHE A 95 13.72 31.28 23.00
N ARG A 96 14.50 32.34 22.84
CA ARG A 96 14.41 33.53 23.62
C ARG A 96 14.29 34.75 22.72
N CYS A 97 13.33 35.61 23.02
CA CYS A 97 13.23 36.95 22.43
C CYS A 97 13.57 37.95 23.51
N ILE A 98 14.63 38.73 23.30
CA ILE A 98 15.01 39.84 24.18
C ILE A 98 14.95 41.10 23.35
N VAL A 99 14.15 42.05 23.79
CA VAL A 99 14.05 43.40 23.19
C VAL A 99 14.59 44.42 24.17
N LYS A 100 15.48 45.26 23.68
CA LYS A 100 16.04 46.40 24.44
C LYS A 100 15.78 47.68 23.67
N VAL A 101 15.37 48.73 24.40
CA VAL A 101 15.36 50.09 23.91
C VAL A 101 16.51 50.79 24.60
N ASP A 102 17.50 51.26 23.84
CA ASP A 102 18.82 51.66 24.28
C ASP A 102 19.50 50.60 25.15
N HIS A 103 19.54 50.75 26.45
CA HIS A 103 20.13 49.78 27.38
C HIS A 103 19.09 49.10 28.27
N GLU A 104 17.84 49.54 28.24
CA GLU A 104 16.75 49.01 29.04
C GLU A 104 16.12 47.78 28.37
N THR A 105 15.95 46.68 29.12
CA THR A 105 15.25 45.47 28.62
C THR A 105 13.75 45.67 28.78
N VAL A 106 13.03 45.81 27.67
CA VAL A 106 11.58 46.00 27.61
C VAL A 106 10.81 44.70 27.43
N LEU A 107 11.48 43.65 26.92
CA LEU A 107 10.96 42.30 26.84
C LEU A 107 12.10 41.30 27.05
N ASP A 108 11.87 40.31 27.88
CA ASP A 108 12.68 39.09 27.96
C ASP A 108 11.74 37.91 28.06
N ASP A 109 11.45 37.32 26.88
CA ASP A 109 10.57 36.17 26.75
C ASP A 109 11.41 34.91 26.47
N SER A 110 11.41 34.00 27.45
CA SER A 110 12.10 32.72 27.35
C SER A 110 11.08 31.62 27.10
N MET A 111 11.01 31.10 25.90
CA MET A 111 10.18 29.96 25.58
C MET A 111 10.99 28.66 25.74
N LYS A 112 10.53 27.77 26.61
CA LYS A 112 11.04 26.42 26.66
C LYS A 112 10.43 25.69 25.45
N ILE A 113 11.28 25.29 24.49
CA ILE A 113 10.85 24.45 23.37
C ILE A 113 10.78 23.02 23.90
N ASP A 114 9.66 22.65 24.46
CA ASP A 114 9.39 21.30 24.95
C ASP A 114 8.42 20.65 23.94
N PHE A 115 8.97 20.12 22.85
CA PHE A 115 8.17 19.47 21.83
C PHE A 115 7.68 18.12 22.34
N LEU A 116 6.38 17.99 22.47
CA LEU A 116 5.74 16.68 22.66
C LEU A 116 5.42 16.10 21.28
N PRO A 117 5.87 14.88 20.97
CA PRO A 117 5.77 14.31 19.63
C PRO A 117 4.32 14.14 19.12
N TRP A 118 3.36 14.19 20.03
CA TRP A 118 1.93 14.05 19.77
C TRP A 118 1.15 15.36 19.74
N ASP A 119 1.75 16.49 20.16
CA ASP A 119 1.03 17.77 20.22
C ASP A 119 0.76 18.32 18.81
N HIS A 120 -0.39 18.98 18.67
CA HIS A 120 -0.84 19.62 17.42
C HIS A 120 -0.94 18.70 16.20
N LYS A 121 -0.92 17.38 16.40
CA LYS A 121 -1.10 16.38 15.38
C LYS A 121 -2.44 15.67 15.55
N GLU A 122 -3.07 15.30 14.44
CA GLU A 122 -4.25 14.46 14.46
C GLU A 122 -3.93 13.09 15.05
N LYS A 123 -4.87 12.52 15.81
CA LYS A 123 -4.70 11.23 16.51
C LYS A 123 -5.29 10.10 15.69
N ILE A 124 -4.52 9.04 15.54
CA ILE A 124 -4.88 7.91 14.67
C ILE A 124 -6.13 7.17 15.18
N VAL A 125 -6.20 6.84 16.47
CA VAL A 125 -7.34 6.08 16.99
C VAL A 125 -8.65 6.87 16.94
N PRO A 126 -8.72 8.15 17.35
CA PRO A 126 -9.89 8.99 17.14
C PRO A 126 -10.28 9.13 15.66
N PHE A 127 -9.34 9.25 14.73
CA PHE A 127 -9.59 9.28 13.29
C PHE A 127 -10.30 8.00 12.82
N ILE A 128 -9.77 6.82 13.18
CA ILE A 128 -10.39 5.53 12.86
C ILE A 128 -11.81 5.44 13.44
N GLN A 129 -11.97 5.81 14.73
CA GLN A 129 -13.27 5.80 15.40
C GLN A 129 -14.29 6.70 14.71
N GLN A 130 -13.86 7.85 14.22
CA GLN A 130 -14.72 8.78 13.50
C GLN A 130 -15.21 8.16 12.19
N GLN A 131 -14.33 7.54 11.38
CA GLN A 131 -14.72 6.86 10.15
C GLN A 131 -15.75 5.76 10.42
N ILE A 132 -15.48 4.88 11.40
CA ILE A 132 -16.37 3.79 11.74
C ILE A 132 -17.73 4.31 12.23
N ARG A 133 -17.78 5.37 13.05
CA ARG A 133 -19.04 5.98 13.50
C ARG A 133 -19.85 6.56 12.34
N THR A 134 -19.17 7.15 11.36
CA THR A 134 -19.83 7.86 10.24
C THR A 134 -20.22 6.91 9.11
N HIS A 135 -19.38 5.94 8.78
CA HIS A 135 -19.51 5.12 7.57
C HIS A 135 -19.67 3.62 7.86
N HIS A 136 -19.55 3.18 9.10
CA HIS A 136 -19.53 1.77 9.52
C HIS A 136 -18.41 0.93 8.91
N LYS A 137 -17.46 1.57 8.24
CA LYS A 137 -16.27 0.97 7.61
C LYS A 137 -15.15 2.01 7.48
N ILE A 138 -13.96 1.57 7.16
CA ILE A 138 -12.88 2.45 6.72
C ILE A 138 -13.17 2.84 5.26
N VAL A 139 -13.23 4.13 4.99
CA VAL A 139 -13.43 4.72 3.64
C VAL A 139 -12.14 5.34 3.15
N ASP A 140 -11.41 6.02 4.03
CA ASP A 140 -10.09 6.57 3.77
C ASP A 140 -9.06 5.77 4.57
N ASP A 141 -8.23 5.02 3.87
CA ASP A 141 -7.16 4.20 4.43
C ASP A 141 -5.86 4.98 4.66
N ARG A 142 -5.86 6.30 4.40
CA ARG A 142 -4.72 7.18 4.68
C ARG A 142 -4.71 7.60 6.14
N LEU A 143 -3.69 7.14 6.86
CA LEU A 143 -3.52 7.54 8.25
C LEU A 143 -3.00 8.98 8.37
N PRO A 144 -3.37 9.71 9.44
CA PRO A 144 -2.92 11.10 9.66
C PRO A 144 -1.41 11.29 9.70
N ASP A 145 -0.64 10.23 9.95
CA ASP A 145 0.82 10.30 9.98
C ASP A 145 1.49 10.20 8.60
N GLU A 146 0.75 9.90 7.55
CA GLU A 146 1.31 9.79 6.20
C GLU A 146 1.80 11.13 5.66
N ASP A 147 1.17 12.24 6.06
CA ASP A 147 1.58 13.58 5.63
C ASP A 147 3.01 13.96 6.04
N TYR A 148 3.58 13.28 7.02
CA TYR A 148 4.94 13.55 7.51
C TYR A 148 5.86 12.32 7.55
N LEU A 149 5.35 11.13 7.21
CA LEU A 149 6.15 9.91 7.06
C LEU A 149 6.60 9.66 5.62
N PHE A 150 5.77 10.02 4.64
CA PHE A 150 6.02 9.77 3.22
C PHE A 150 6.39 11.05 2.48
N TYR A 151 7.28 10.93 1.50
CA TYR A 151 7.63 12.04 0.61
C TYR A 151 6.68 12.07 -0.59
N GLU A 152 6.44 13.24 -1.15
CA GLU A 152 5.56 13.45 -2.31
C GLU A 152 5.88 12.55 -3.53
N ASN A 153 7.09 12.00 -3.62
CA ASN A 153 7.55 11.18 -4.74
C ASN A 153 7.91 9.74 -4.34
N GLU A 154 7.54 9.27 -3.14
CA GLU A 154 7.74 7.88 -2.75
C GLU A 154 6.45 7.09 -2.97
N PRO A 155 6.51 5.86 -3.53
CA PRO A 155 5.31 5.06 -3.71
C PRO A 155 4.67 4.76 -2.36
N ARG A 156 3.37 4.97 -2.25
CA ARG A 156 2.58 4.58 -1.10
C ARG A 156 2.30 3.08 -1.18
N PHE A 157 2.63 2.36 -0.15
CA PHE A 157 2.26 0.95 -0.02
C PHE A 157 0.87 0.81 0.62
N ALA A 158 0.16 -0.26 0.25
CA ALA A 158 -1.10 -0.60 0.89
C ALA A 158 -0.91 -0.80 2.41
N PRO A 159 -1.88 -0.40 3.25
CA PRO A 159 -1.80 -0.59 4.69
C PRO A 159 -1.58 -2.07 5.05
N GLY A 160 -0.67 -2.34 6.00
CA GLY A 160 -0.33 -3.70 6.43
C GLY A 160 0.68 -4.45 5.55
N LEU A 161 0.85 -4.07 4.27
CA LEU A 161 1.79 -4.72 3.35
C LEU A 161 3.23 -4.73 3.89
N SER A 162 3.70 -3.57 4.33
CA SER A 162 5.08 -3.44 4.83
C SER A 162 5.35 -4.31 6.04
N ASP A 163 4.34 -4.51 6.90
CA ASP A 163 4.46 -5.33 8.10
C ASP A 163 4.39 -6.83 7.78
N TYR A 164 3.66 -7.20 6.73
CA TYR A 164 3.56 -8.60 6.28
C TYR A 164 4.89 -9.13 5.74
N TYR A 165 5.64 -8.30 5.01
CA TYR A 165 6.92 -8.68 4.41
C TYR A 165 8.15 -8.25 5.20
N VAL A 166 7.98 -7.79 6.45
CA VAL A 166 9.12 -7.34 7.22
C VAL A 166 9.95 -8.52 7.74
N ASP A 167 11.25 -8.45 7.53
CA ASP A 167 12.21 -9.35 8.17
C ASP A 167 12.44 -8.93 9.62
N GLU A 168 12.20 -9.83 10.55
CA GLU A 168 12.58 -9.64 11.95
C GLU A 168 14.10 -9.74 12.09
N ARG A 169 14.76 -8.59 12.22
CA ARG A 169 16.20 -8.53 12.45
C ARG A 169 16.49 -8.05 13.86
N PRO A 170 17.21 -8.81 14.68
CA PRO A 170 17.55 -8.37 16.02
C PRO A 170 18.44 -7.12 15.95
N VAL A 171 18.01 -6.05 16.62
CA VAL A 171 18.85 -4.88 16.88
C VAL A 171 19.24 -4.90 18.35
N PRO A 172 20.53 -5.13 18.64
CA PRO A 172 20.98 -5.27 20.01
C PRO A 172 20.51 -4.13 20.90
N PHE A 173 19.93 -4.49 22.06
CA PHE A 173 19.49 -3.57 23.12
C PHE A 173 18.33 -2.62 22.79
N TYR A 174 17.73 -2.64 21.59
CA TYR A 174 16.62 -1.74 21.26
C TYR A 174 15.42 -2.00 22.17
N VAL A 175 14.87 -3.22 22.16
CA VAL A 175 13.71 -3.63 22.95
C VAL A 175 13.98 -3.49 24.44
N THR A 176 15.16 -3.91 24.90
CA THR A 176 15.58 -3.75 26.31
C THR A 176 15.55 -2.29 26.76
N LYS A 177 16.02 -1.35 25.91
CA LYS A 177 16.00 0.07 26.21
C LYS A 177 14.58 0.62 26.19
N LEU A 178 13.76 0.20 25.22
CA LEU A 178 12.36 0.60 25.11
C LEU A 178 11.58 0.16 26.36
N LEU A 179 11.69 -1.09 26.77
CA LEU A 179 11.00 -1.62 27.96
C LEU A 179 11.44 -0.91 29.24
N LYS A 180 12.73 -0.58 29.39
CA LYS A 180 13.22 0.22 30.55
C LYS A 180 12.63 1.64 30.56
N LEU A 181 12.41 2.25 29.41
CA LEU A 181 11.75 3.55 29.32
C LEU A 181 10.26 3.44 29.65
N PHE A 182 9.61 2.39 29.15
CA PHE A 182 8.20 2.11 29.44
C PHE A 182 7.99 1.81 30.93
N GLU A 183 8.83 1.00 31.55
CA GLU A 183 8.80 0.75 33.01
C GLU A 183 8.92 2.05 33.83
N LYS A 184 9.80 2.96 33.43
CA LYS A 184 9.89 4.30 34.05
C LYS A 184 8.61 5.11 33.87
N GLN A 185 7.98 5.01 32.71
CA GLN A 185 6.70 5.65 32.43
C GLN A 185 5.59 5.06 33.32
N LEU A 186 5.53 3.73 33.49
CA LEU A 186 4.56 3.06 34.37
C LEU A 186 4.68 3.55 35.81
N ASN A 187 5.91 3.67 36.31
CA ASN A 187 6.17 4.10 37.69
C ASN A 187 5.97 5.62 37.90
N HIS A 188 6.21 6.43 36.86
CA HIS A 188 6.13 7.89 36.91
C HIS A 188 5.55 8.43 35.59
N PRO A 189 4.22 8.40 35.39
CA PRO A 189 3.56 8.78 34.15
C PRO A 189 3.52 10.31 33.95
N THR A 190 4.65 10.89 33.58
CA THR A 190 4.79 12.32 33.28
C THR A 190 4.96 12.56 31.78
N ASN A 191 4.73 13.77 31.29
CA ASN A 191 5.00 14.13 29.90
C ASN A 191 6.45 13.84 29.51
N GLU A 192 7.41 13.98 30.41
CA GLU A 192 8.82 13.70 30.13
C GLU A 192 9.09 12.20 29.93
N THR A 193 8.53 11.33 30.81
CA THR A 193 8.71 9.87 30.68
C THR A 193 7.98 9.33 29.47
N ARG A 194 6.74 9.77 29.24
CA ARG A 194 5.93 9.45 28.06
C ARG A 194 6.62 9.88 26.77
N LYS A 195 7.18 11.10 26.73
CA LYS A 195 7.95 11.60 25.59
C LYS A 195 9.13 10.69 25.26
N LYS A 196 9.93 10.29 26.25
CA LYS A 196 11.10 9.42 26.03
C LYS A 196 10.72 8.05 25.48
N THR A 197 9.64 7.45 25.99
CA THR A 197 9.12 6.18 25.48
C THR A 197 8.60 6.36 24.06
N TYR A 198 7.78 7.37 23.82
CA TYR A 198 7.19 7.67 22.52
C TYR A 198 8.26 7.89 21.44
N GLU A 199 9.26 8.75 21.72
CA GLU A 199 10.39 9.00 20.81
C GLU A 199 11.18 7.71 20.53
N LYS A 200 11.30 6.82 21.53
CA LYS A 200 11.98 5.54 21.34
C LYS A 200 11.15 4.61 20.44
N ILE A 201 9.82 4.56 20.59
CA ILE A 201 8.95 3.77 19.73
C ILE A 201 9.07 4.22 18.26
N ILE A 202 8.91 5.51 17.99
CA ILE A 202 8.93 6.03 16.61
C ILE A 202 10.32 6.03 15.96
N SER A 203 11.37 5.69 16.71
CA SER A 203 12.74 5.61 16.18
C SER A 203 13.03 4.34 15.42
N ASP A 204 12.09 3.37 15.37
CA ASP A 204 12.27 2.09 14.68
C ASP A 204 10.90 1.55 14.20
N ASN A 205 10.89 0.50 13.40
CA ASN A 205 9.69 -0.17 12.93
C ASN A 205 9.26 -1.27 13.93
N MET A 206 8.03 -1.19 14.44
CA MET A 206 7.51 -2.15 15.44
C MET A 206 7.33 -3.56 14.87
N ALA A 207 7.02 -3.71 13.59
CA ALA A 207 6.90 -5.04 12.99
C ALA A 207 8.20 -5.83 13.11
N SER A 208 9.35 -5.19 12.84
CA SER A 208 10.67 -5.83 12.98
C SER A 208 11.07 -6.17 14.43
N ARG A 209 10.31 -5.72 15.43
CA ARG A 209 10.64 -5.88 16.86
C ARG A 209 9.59 -6.63 17.65
N ARG A 210 8.51 -7.00 16.98
CA ARG A 210 7.29 -7.49 17.63
C ARG A 210 7.53 -8.74 18.45
N SER A 211 8.15 -9.77 17.88
CA SER A 211 8.38 -11.04 18.58
C SER A 211 9.30 -10.86 19.78
N GLU A 212 10.43 -10.12 19.62
CA GLU A 212 11.32 -9.81 20.73
C GLU A 212 10.62 -8.98 21.82
N LEU A 213 9.77 -8.02 21.42
CA LEU A 213 9.01 -7.20 22.36
C LEU A 213 8.06 -8.05 23.19
N ILE A 214 7.28 -8.94 22.57
CA ILE A 214 6.33 -9.84 23.25
C ILE A 214 7.08 -10.75 24.23
N GLU A 215 8.11 -11.44 23.74
CA GLU A 215 8.89 -12.39 24.55
C GLU A 215 9.48 -11.71 25.80
N ARG A 216 10.15 -10.57 25.62
CA ARG A 216 10.77 -9.86 26.75
C ARG A 216 9.76 -9.22 27.68
N PHE A 217 8.65 -8.69 27.15
CA PHE A 217 7.62 -8.09 27.99
C PHE A 217 6.94 -9.12 28.88
N GLN A 218 6.66 -10.33 28.38
CA GLN A 218 6.08 -11.43 29.16
C GLN A 218 7.00 -11.90 30.30
N GLN A 219 8.30 -11.64 30.20
CA GLN A 219 9.27 -11.92 31.27
C GLN A 219 9.33 -10.82 32.33
N THR A 220 8.69 -9.66 32.10
CA THR A 220 8.68 -8.55 33.05
C THR A 220 7.53 -8.70 34.06
N GLN A 221 7.79 -8.34 35.31
CA GLN A 221 6.75 -8.29 36.35
C GLN A 221 6.26 -6.83 36.46
N CYS A 222 5.19 -6.50 35.73
CA CYS A 222 4.56 -5.19 35.79
C CYS A 222 3.15 -5.28 36.36
N ASP A 223 2.68 -4.24 37.03
CA ASP A 223 1.28 -4.11 37.42
C ASP A 223 0.42 -3.97 36.15
N GLU A 224 -0.47 -4.95 35.94
CA GLU A 224 -1.31 -5.03 34.75
C GLU A 224 -2.21 -3.80 34.59
N SER A 225 -2.72 -3.25 35.68
CA SER A 225 -3.58 -2.07 35.66
C SER A 225 -2.83 -0.83 35.17
N LEU A 226 -1.59 -0.64 35.62
CA LEU A 226 -0.73 0.44 35.16
C LEU A 226 -0.35 0.27 33.69
N VAL A 227 -0.05 -0.95 33.27
CA VAL A 227 0.24 -1.29 31.87
C VAL A 227 -0.94 -0.93 30.98
N GLN A 228 -2.15 -1.35 31.35
CA GLN A 228 -3.37 -1.03 30.61
C GLN A 228 -3.62 0.49 30.55
N GLN A 229 -3.46 1.18 31.67
CA GLN A 229 -3.66 2.63 31.74
C GLN A 229 -2.71 3.38 30.80
N GLU A 230 -1.43 3.05 30.79
CA GLU A 230 -0.46 3.74 29.94
C GLU A 230 -0.56 3.31 28.46
N ALA A 231 -0.91 2.06 28.19
CA ALA A 231 -1.21 1.62 26.80
C ALA A 231 -2.43 2.37 26.23
N LEU A 232 -3.49 2.53 27.02
CA LEU A 232 -4.66 3.32 26.62
C LEU A 232 -4.33 4.80 26.41
N TRP A 233 -3.51 5.38 27.31
CA TRP A 233 -3.04 6.73 27.13
C TRP A 233 -2.27 6.90 25.82
N LEU A 234 -1.39 5.94 25.48
CA LEU A 234 -0.67 5.93 24.21
C LEU A 234 -1.64 5.86 23.03
N LEU A 235 -2.66 4.98 23.06
CA LEU A 235 -3.67 4.87 22.00
C LEU A 235 -4.45 6.17 21.80
N GLU A 236 -4.84 6.82 22.90
CA GLU A 236 -5.57 8.10 22.85
C GLU A 236 -4.73 9.23 22.25
N HIS A 237 -3.41 9.23 22.52
CA HIS A 237 -2.51 10.31 22.12
C HIS A 237 -1.65 9.98 20.88
N ALA A 238 -1.76 8.75 20.33
CA ALA A 238 -0.94 8.32 19.21
C ALA A 238 -1.20 9.13 17.95
N ALA A 239 -0.19 9.88 17.53
CA ALA A 239 -0.14 10.57 16.24
C ALA A 239 0.77 9.84 15.22
N HIS A 240 1.32 8.67 15.57
CA HIS A 240 2.20 7.84 14.74
C HIS A 240 1.75 6.39 14.85
N ARG A 241 1.71 5.67 13.71
CA ARG A 241 1.26 4.28 13.63
C ARG A 241 2.08 3.33 14.50
N GLU A 242 3.37 3.55 14.61
CA GLU A 242 4.26 2.71 15.43
C GLU A 242 3.87 2.71 16.92
N VAL A 243 3.32 3.84 17.41
CA VAL A 243 2.84 3.97 18.79
C VAL A 243 1.54 3.18 18.99
N VAL A 244 0.64 3.17 18.01
CA VAL A 244 -0.56 2.34 18.04
C VAL A 244 -0.17 0.85 18.04
N LYS A 245 0.74 0.44 17.15
CA LYS A 245 1.26 -0.93 17.06
C LYS A 245 1.87 -1.40 18.38
N PHE A 246 2.73 -0.57 18.99
CA PHE A 246 3.31 -0.85 20.30
C PHE A 246 2.24 -1.00 21.38
N ALA A 247 1.34 -0.03 21.51
CA ALA A 247 0.33 0.00 22.56
C ALA A 247 -0.65 -1.18 22.45
N VAL A 248 -1.09 -1.54 21.24
CA VAL A 248 -1.93 -2.71 20.98
C VAL A 248 -1.19 -3.99 21.35
N THR A 249 0.10 -4.12 20.99
CA THR A 249 0.91 -5.30 21.33
C THR A 249 1.04 -5.47 22.84
N ILE A 250 1.37 -4.40 23.57
CA ILE A 250 1.51 -4.44 25.04
C ILE A 250 0.17 -4.74 25.71
N LEU A 251 -0.93 -4.15 25.23
CA LEU A 251 -2.27 -4.41 25.74
C LEU A 251 -2.66 -5.89 25.54
N GLY A 252 -2.28 -6.47 24.40
CA GLY A 252 -2.50 -7.90 24.10
C GLY A 252 -1.70 -8.87 24.96
N CYS A 253 -0.68 -8.40 25.67
CA CYS A 253 0.03 -9.18 26.69
C CYS A 253 -0.67 -9.15 28.07
N THR A 254 -1.83 -8.48 28.20
CA THR A 254 -2.63 -8.36 29.42
C THR A 254 -4.03 -8.89 29.20
N ASN A 255 -4.85 -9.01 30.26
CA ASN A 255 -6.27 -9.29 30.09
C ASN A 255 -6.99 -8.06 29.55
N CYS A 256 -7.15 -7.99 28.24
CA CYS A 256 -7.77 -6.85 27.55
C CYS A 256 -9.26 -7.06 27.21
N GLU A 257 -9.96 -8.01 27.86
CA GLU A 257 -11.37 -8.34 27.60
C GLU A 257 -12.27 -7.09 27.59
N LYS A 258 -12.11 -6.18 28.54
CA LYS A 258 -12.91 -4.95 28.62
C LYS A 258 -12.64 -3.95 27.50
N TYR A 259 -11.56 -4.12 26.74
CA TYR A 259 -11.15 -3.25 25.63
C TYR A 259 -11.34 -3.87 24.26
N LYS A 260 -11.96 -5.07 24.18
CA LYS A 260 -12.12 -5.80 22.91
C LYS A 260 -12.82 -5.02 21.82
N GLU A 261 -13.80 -4.18 22.14
CA GLU A 261 -14.49 -3.35 21.14
C GLU A 261 -13.62 -2.18 20.63
N LEU A 262 -12.77 -1.61 21.49
CA LEU A 262 -11.76 -0.63 21.05
C LEU A 262 -10.74 -1.29 20.14
N LEU A 263 -10.22 -2.45 20.53
CA LEU A 263 -9.28 -3.23 19.72
C LEU A 263 -9.92 -3.62 18.38
N PHE A 264 -11.16 -4.13 18.41
CA PHE A 264 -11.90 -4.43 17.18
C PHE A 264 -11.98 -3.23 16.24
N THR A 265 -12.34 -2.05 16.77
CA THR A 265 -12.42 -0.81 15.99
C THR A 265 -11.06 -0.43 15.37
N ILE A 266 -9.96 -0.53 16.13
CA ILE A 266 -8.61 -0.27 15.61
C ILE A 266 -8.24 -1.30 14.54
N GLY A 267 -8.57 -2.57 14.76
CA GLY A 267 -8.29 -3.67 13.84
C GLY A 267 -9.05 -3.64 12.51
N MET A 268 -10.10 -2.83 12.40
CA MET A 268 -10.77 -2.60 11.12
C MET A 268 -9.91 -1.82 10.11
N HIS A 269 -8.83 -1.20 10.55
CA HIS A 269 -7.84 -0.61 9.67
C HIS A 269 -6.70 -1.62 9.43
N GLU A 270 -6.42 -1.95 8.17
CA GLU A 270 -5.51 -3.03 7.75
C GLU A 270 -4.09 -2.89 8.34
N GLU A 271 -3.61 -1.66 8.52
CA GLU A 271 -2.32 -1.36 9.16
C GLU A 271 -2.18 -1.96 10.58
N PHE A 272 -3.30 -2.14 11.29
CA PHE A 272 -3.29 -2.58 12.69
C PHE A 272 -3.89 -3.97 12.90
N THR A 273 -4.50 -4.57 11.86
CA THR A 273 -5.24 -5.83 12.00
C THR A 273 -4.38 -6.93 12.60
N SER A 274 -3.14 -7.11 12.13
CA SER A 274 -2.26 -8.19 12.64
C SER A 274 -1.92 -8.04 14.12
N TYR A 275 -1.78 -6.80 14.63
CA TYR A 275 -1.52 -6.50 16.04
C TYR A 275 -2.76 -6.73 16.89
N VAL A 276 -3.93 -6.33 16.36
CA VAL A 276 -5.21 -6.53 17.04
C VAL A 276 -5.57 -8.00 17.08
N VAL A 277 -5.33 -8.78 16.04
CA VAL A 277 -5.51 -10.25 16.03
C VAL A 277 -4.71 -10.87 17.17
N PHE A 278 -3.45 -10.50 17.33
CA PHE A 278 -2.63 -10.95 18.46
C PHE A 278 -3.27 -10.56 19.80
N ALA A 279 -3.68 -9.31 19.97
CA ALA A 279 -4.25 -8.82 21.22
C ALA A 279 -5.59 -9.51 21.56
N LEU A 280 -6.47 -9.68 20.59
CA LEU A 280 -7.74 -10.38 20.77
C LEU A 280 -7.53 -11.85 21.10
N LYS A 281 -6.64 -12.53 20.37
CA LYS A 281 -6.38 -13.96 20.56
C LYS A 281 -5.81 -14.28 21.94
N ASN A 282 -4.90 -13.47 22.44
CA ASN A 282 -4.21 -13.73 23.71
C ASN A 282 -4.83 -13.06 24.93
N GLY A 283 -5.47 -11.91 24.76
CA GLY A 283 -5.96 -11.09 25.87
C GLY A 283 -7.47 -11.11 26.09
N THR A 284 -8.26 -11.91 25.32
CA THR A 284 -9.72 -11.98 25.48
C THR A 284 -10.21 -13.42 25.71
N ILE A 285 -11.38 -13.56 26.36
CA ILE A 285 -11.92 -14.86 26.76
C ILE A 285 -12.26 -15.76 25.57
N GLN A 286 -12.80 -15.20 24.50
CA GLN A 286 -13.15 -15.92 23.27
C GLN A 286 -12.30 -15.40 22.10
N GLY A 287 -10.99 -15.42 22.27
CA GLY A 287 -10.05 -14.80 21.34
C GLY A 287 -10.26 -15.23 19.89
N ASN A 288 -10.39 -16.53 19.62
CA ASN A 288 -10.60 -17.05 18.28
C ASN A 288 -11.93 -16.56 17.65
N GLU A 289 -13.00 -16.46 18.44
CA GLU A 289 -14.29 -15.94 17.99
C GLU A 289 -14.18 -14.43 17.63
N GLN A 290 -13.42 -13.66 18.43
CA GLN A 290 -13.17 -12.25 18.14
C GLN A 290 -12.31 -12.08 16.87
N VAL A 291 -11.33 -12.95 16.65
CA VAL A 291 -10.53 -12.97 15.40
C VAL A 291 -11.42 -13.31 14.21
N TRP A 292 -12.32 -14.29 14.33
CA TRP A 292 -13.29 -14.61 13.28
C TRP A 292 -14.23 -13.45 12.97
N ARG A 293 -14.73 -12.78 14.01
CA ARG A 293 -15.54 -11.56 13.86
C ARG A 293 -14.78 -10.47 13.07
N LEU A 294 -13.50 -10.26 13.40
CA LEU A 294 -12.66 -9.30 12.72
C LEU A 294 -12.38 -9.71 11.26
N ALA A 295 -12.04 -10.98 11.01
CA ALA A 295 -11.79 -11.51 9.66
C ALA A 295 -13.00 -11.33 8.71
N LYS A 296 -14.23 -11.34 9.28
CA LYS A 296 -15.47 -11.05 8.50
C LYS A 296 -15.68 -9.56 8.20
N SER A 297 -14.94 -8.68 8.87
CA SER A 297 -15.17 -7.22 8.83
C SER A 297 -14.07 -6.47 8.10
N VAL A 298 -12.97 -7.13 7.74
CA VAL A 298 -11.81 -6.58 7.04
C VAL A 298 -11.61 -7.27 5.70
N ASP A 299 -10.81 -6.61 4.84
CA ASP A 299 -10.38 -7.15 3.55
C ASP A 299 -8.86 -6.96 3.40
N GLY A 300 -8.31 -7.19 2.22
CA GLY A 300 -6.92 -6.91 1.91
C GLY A 300 -5.94 -7.61 2.85
N TRP A 301 -4.86 -6.94 3.23
CA TRP A 301 -3.82 -7.45 4.12
C TRP A 301 -4.33 -7.72 5.54
N GLY A 302 -5.34 -6.96 5.96
CA GLY A 302 -6.00 -7.21 7.24
C GLY A 302 -6.69 -8.57 7.28
N LYS A 303 -7.42 -8.94 6.21
CA LYS A 303 -8.07 -10.24 6.12
C LYS A 303 -7.07 -11.38 6.02
N ILE A 304 -6.00 -11.22 5.24
CA ILE A 304 -4.92 -12.21 5.15
C ILE A 304 -4.39 -12.50 6.56
N SER A 305 -3.95 -11.47 7.29
CA SER A 305 -3.43 -11.63 8.65
C SER A 305 -4.43 -12.27 9.62
N ALA A 306 -5.71 -11.95 9.51
CA ALA A 306 -6.74 -12.49 10.41
C ALA A 306 -7.04 -13.97 10.10
N VAL A 307 -7.19 -14.35 8.84
CA VAL A 307 -7.48 -15.74 8.42
C VAL A 307 -6.31 -16.67 8.69
N GLU A 308 -5.07 -16.22 8.49
CA GLU A 308 -3.88 -17.00 8.82
C GLU A 308 -3.79 -17.35 10.31
N GLN A 309 -4.27 -16.47 11.19
CA GLN A 309 -4.25 -16.70 12.65
C GLN A 309 -5.53 -17.33 13.19
N LEU A 310 -6.60 -17.42 12.38
CA LEU A 310 -7.88 -18.02 12.75
C LEU A 310 -7.74 -19.54 12.89
N GLU A 311 -8.27 -20.09 13.98
CA GLU A 311 -8.38 -21.54 14.19
C GLU A 311 -9.75 -22.04 13.73
N ALA A 312 -9.78 -23.11 12.95
CA ALA A 312 -11.02 -23.73 12.47
C ALA A 312 -11.68 -24.59 13.58
N SER A 313 -11.94 -24.00 14.73
CA SER A 313 -12.38 -24.68 15.95
C SER A 313 -13.85 -25.11 15.95
N THR A 314 -14.66 -24.59 15.02
CA THR A 314 -16.09 -24.95 14.90
C THR A 314 -16.47 -25.23 13.45
N PRO A 315 -17.55 -26.02 13.21
CA PRO A 315 -18.07 -26.26 11.87
C PRO A 315 -18.45 -24.97 11.12
N GLU A 316 -18.92 -23.94 11.83
CA GLU A 316 -19.31 -22.66 11.26
C GLU A 316 -18.09 -21.90 10.75
N ILE A 317 -16.98 -21.91 11.47
CA ILE A 317 -15.71 -21.30 11.04
C ILE A 317 -15.16 -22.05 9.84
N LYS A 318 -15.14 -23.39 9.85
CA LYS A 318 -14.73 -24.22 8.71
C LYS A 318 -15.55 -23.87 7.45
N ARG A 319 -16.87 -23.85 7.59
CA ARG A 319 -17.77 -23.50 6.48
C ARG A 319 -17.51 -22.08 5.96
N TRP A 320 -17.32 -21.11 6.85
CA TRP A 320 -17.02 -19.74 6.47
C TRP A 320 -15.68 -19.64 5.71
N LEU A 321 -14.64 -20.35 6.16
CA LEU A 321 -13.35 -20.41 5.47
C LEU A 321 -13.53 -20.90 4.03
N LEU A 322 -14.31 -21.97 3.82
CA LEU A 322 -14.55 -22.55 2.50
C LEU A 322 -15.45 -21.71 1.61
N THR A 323 -16.38 -20.91 2.18
CA THR A 323 -17.37 -20.19 1.36
C THR A 323 -17.05 -18.71 1.18
N LYS A 324 -16.34 -18.09 2.12
CA LYS A 324 -16.11 -16.62 2.17
C LYS A 324 -14.70 -16.23 2.61
N GLY A 325 -13.97 -17.16 3.25
CA GLY A 325 -12.66 -16.88 3.83
C GLY A 325 -11.61 -16.52 2.78
N CYS A 326 -11.62 -17.22 1.65
CA CYS A 326 -10.64 -17.06 0.59
C CYS A 326 -10.77 -15.75 -0.19
N LYS A 327 -12.01 -15.25 -0.40
CA LYS A 327 -12.24 -14.05 -1.21
C LYS A 327 -11.52 -12.83 -0.62
N ASN A 328 -10.67 -12.19 -1.43
CA ASN A 328 -9.82 -11.07 -1.01
C ASN A 328 -9.67 -10.05 -2.15
N THR A 329 -9.56 -8.75 -1.82
CA THR A 329 -9.36 -7.67 -2.79
C THR A 329 -7.92 -7.55 -3.30
N ILE A 330 -6.95 -8.13 -2.58
CA ILE A 330 -5.55 -8.18 -3.07
C ILE A 330 -5.41 -9.34 -4.05
N MET A 331 -5.36 -10.56 -3.53
CA MET A 331 -5.24 -11.80 -4.28
C MET A 331 -5.80 -12.94 -3.44
N ASN A 332 -6.63 -13.80 -4.05
CA ASN A 332 -7.21 -14.95 -3.35
C ASN A 332 -6.15 -16.01 -3.02
N GLU A 333 -5.08 -16.04 -3.80
CA GLU A 333 -3.96 -17.01 -3.73
C GLU A 333 -3.30 -16.99 -2.36
N TYR A 334 -3.19 -15.83 -1.69
CA TYR A 334 -2.67 -15.74 -0.32
C TYR A 334 -3.46 -16.57 0.69
N LEU A 335 -4.76 -16.76 0.45
CA LEU A 335 -5.67 -17.41 1.40
C LEU A 335 -6.14 -18.79 0.95
N ALA A 336 -5.98 -19.16 -0.31
CA ALA A 336 -6.53 -20.37 -0.89
C ALA A 336 -6.06 -21.63 -0.14
N TYR A 337 -4.74 -21.79 0.01
CA TYR A 337 -4.16 -22.93 0.72
C TYR A 337 -4.61 -23.01 2.18
N THR A 338 -4.55 -21.88 2.90
CA THR A 338 -4.98 -21.80 4.31
C THR A 338 -6.47 -22.13 4.47
N CYS A 339 -7.32 -21.60 3.58
CA CYS A 339 -8.76 -21.87 3.61
C CYS A 339 -9.09 -23.32 3.25
N ALA A 340 -8.43 -23.89 2.24
CA ALA A 340 -8.59 -25.28 1.86
C ALA A 340 -8.21 -26.22 3.01
N LEU A 341 -7.03 -26.00 3.61
CA LEU A 341 -6.48 -26.85 4.67
C LEU A 341 -7.30 -26.73 5.98
N LYS A 342 -7.47 -25.51 6.48
CA LYS A 342 -8.20 -25.29 7.76
C LYS A 342 -9.70 -25.54 7.63
N GLY A 343 -10.28 -25.22 6.47
CA GLY A 343 -11.68 -25.49 6.18
C GLY A 343 -11.98 -26.96 5.97
N ASP A 344 -10.96 -27.81 5.70
CA ASP A 344 -11.08 -29.22 5.41
C ASP A 344 -11.90 -29.47 4.12
N LEU A 345 -11.37 -28.86 3.02
CA LEU A 345 -12.05 -28.84 1.72
C LEU A 345 -12.33 -30.24 1.19
N GLU A 346 -11.42 -31.20 1.40
CA GLU A 346 -11.59 -32.57 0.97
C GLU A 346 -12.81 -33.22 1.61
N THR A 347 -12.93 -33.14 2.95
CA THR A 347 -14.08 -33.67 3.68
C THR A 347 -15.38 -32.98 3.26
N ALA A 348 -15.35 -31.65 3.09
CA ALA A 348 -16.52 -30.89 2.65
C ALA A 348 -17.01 -31.26 1.25
N LEU A 349 -16.11 -31.61 0.34
CA LEU A 349 -16.46 -32.10 -1.01
C LEU A 349 -16.76 -33.60 -1.06
N SER A 350 -16.55 -34.35 0.04
CA SER A 350 -16.85 -35.79 0.06
C SER A 350 -18.32 -36.12 0.32
N GLU A 351 -19.14 -35.13 0.63
CA GLU A 351 -20.59 -35.25 0.72
C GLU A 351 -21.20 -35.63 -0.64
N ASP A 352 -22.26 -36.44 -0.66
CA ASP A 352 -22.95 -36.85 -1.91
C ASP A 352 -23.53 -35.64 -2.65
N GLU A 353 -24.01 -34.65 -1.93
CA GLU A 353 -24.52 -33.38 -2.45
C GLU A 353 -24.01 -32.18 -1.67
N ILE A 354 -23.54 -31.16 -2.37
CA ILE A 354 -23.10 -29.91 -1.75
C ILE A 354 -24.03 -28.73 -2.15
N SER A 355 -24.04 -27.69 -1.32
CA SER A 355 -24.75 -26.46 -1.65
C SER A 355 -24.04 -25.66 -2.75
N LYS A 356 -24.78 -24.84 -3.53
CA LYS A 356 -24.17 -23.94 -4.52
C LYS A 356 -23.20 -22.94 -3.86
N GLU A 357 -23.46 -22.53 -2.61
CA GLU A 357 -22.55 -21.65 -1.85
C GLU A 357 -21.18 -22.32 -1.61
N LEU A 358 -21.19 -23.60 -1.18
CA LEU A 358 -19.96 -24.36 -0.99
C LEU A 358 -19.24 -24.63 -2.34
N TYR A 359 -19.98 -24.98 -3.38
CA TYR A 359 -19.44 -25.15 -4.72
C TYR A 359 -18.72 -23.87 -5.20
N ASN A 360 -19.36 -22.71 -5.08
CA ASN A 360 -18.76 -21.44 -5.51
C ASN A 360 -17.51 -21.08 -4.67
N GLY A 361 -17.53 -21.35 -3.36
CA GLY A 361 -16.36 -21.14 -2.51
C GLY A 361 -15.21 -22.09 -2.85
N ALA A 362 -15.52 -23.36 -3.07
CA ALA A 362 -14.54 -24.34 -3.54
C ALA A 362 -13.97 -23.98 -4.92
N SER A 363 -14.83 -23.49 -5.85
CA SER A 363 -14.39 -22.97 -7.15
C SER A 363 -13.33 -21.87 -7.00
N LEU A 364 -13.60 -20.89 -6.14
CA LEU A 364 -12.67 -19.78 -5.88
C LEU A 364 -11.34 -20.27 -5.29
N ILE A 365 -11.41 -21.19 -4.32
CA ILE A 365 -10.21 -21.76 -3.67
C ILE A 365 -9.40 -22.56 -4.70
N ILE A 366 -10.02 -23.46 -5.44
CA ILE A 366 -9.32 -24.31 -6.43
C ILE A 366 -8.74 -23.46 -7.55
N GLN A 367 -9.48 -22.47 -8.05
CA GLN A 367 -8.96 -21.55 -9.04
C GLN A 367 -7.70 -20.85 -8.57
N ALA A 368 -7.71 -20.34 -7.34
CA ALA A 368 -6.57 -19.64 -6.75
C ALA A 368 -5.39 -20.59 -6.45
N LEU A 369 -5.64 -21.85 -6.10
CA LEU A 369 -4.60 -22.86 -5.93
C LEU A 369 -3.92 -23.26 -7.26
N LEU A 370 -4.63 -23.13 -8.40
CA LEU A 370 -4.11 -23.43 -9.73
C LEU A 370 -3.32 -22.25 -10.36
N GLU A 371 -3.29 -21.08 -9.71
CA GLU A 371 -2.46 -19.97 -10.17
C GLU A 371 -1.02 -20.17 -9.66
N ASP A 372 -0.06 -20.11 -10.57
CA ASP A 372 1.37 -20.18 -10.23
C ASP A 372 1.84 -18.81 -9.74
N VAL A 373 1.89 -18.65 -8.43
CA VAL A 373 2.36 -17.42 -7.78
C VAL A 373 3.61 -17.71 -6.96
N VAL A 374 4.71 -17.10 -7.33
CA VAL A 374 6.00 -17.28 -6.65
C VAL A 374 5.88 -17.08 -5.14
N SER A 375 6.38 -18.03 -4.36
CA SER A 375 6.40 -18.00 -2.88
C SER A 375 5.03 -18.15 -2.20
N ILE A 376 3.99 -18.57 -2.93
CA ILE A 376 2.67 -18.93 -2.36
C ILE A 376 2.42 -20.42 -2.62
N TYR A 377 1.89 -21.14 -1.62
CA TYR A 377 1.53 -22.56 -1.78
C TYR A 377 0.34 -22.71 -2.72
N GLY A 378 0.53 -23.48 -3.79
CA GLY A 378 -0.47 -23.78 -4.79
C GLY A 378 -1.12 -25.15 -4.63
N ILE A 379 -1.66 -25.66 -5.75
CA ILE A 379 -2.33 -26.97 -5.79
C ILE A 379 -1.34 -28.12 -5.58
N GLU A 380 -0.08 -27.94 -5.94
CA GLU A 380 0.96 -28.98 -5.86
C GLU A 380 1.33 -29.28 -4.40
N GLU A 381 1.37 -28.25 -3.54
CA GLU A 381 1.65 -28.40 -2.11
C GLU A 381 0.41 -28.82 -1.30
N TYR A 382 -0.79 -28.84 -1.91
CA TYR A 382 -2.00 -29.22 -1.18
C TYR A 382 -2.09 -30.77 -1.05
N PRO A 383 -2.10 -31.33 0.17
CA PRO A 383 -1.90 -32.77 0.37
C PRO A 383 -2.92 -33.69 -0.31
N ASN A 384 -4.14 -33.20 -0.55
CA ASN A 384 -5.25 -33.99 -1.09
C ASN A 384 -5.76 -33.43 -2.42
N ALA A 385 -4.85 -32.84 -3.20
CA ALA A 385 -5.18 -32.14 -4.43
C ALA A 385 -5.98 -33.00 -5.43
N SER A 386 -5.51 -34.23 -5.72
CA SER A 386 -6.17 -35.13 -6.68
C SER A 386 -7.59 -35.49 -6.26
N SER A 387 -7.78 -35.86 -4.98
CA SER A 387 -9.10 -36.17 -4.39
C SER A 387 -10.04 -34.98 -4.49
N VAL A 388 -9.56 -33.77 -4.13
CA VAL A 388 -10.34 -32.53 -4.19
C VAL A 388 -10.76 -32.21 -5.63
N LEU A 389 -9.86 -32.31 -6.60
CA LEU A 389 -10.19 -32.04 -8.01
C LEU A 389 -11.23 -33.03 -8.55
N CYS A 390 -11.06 -34.33 -8.29
CA CYS A 390 -12.05 -35.35 -8.71
C CYS A 390 -13.42 -35.08 -8.11
N ARG A 391 -13.51 -34.81 -6.80
CA ARG A 391 -14.77 -34.56 -6.10
C ARG A 391 -15.41 -33.24 -6.57
N PHE A 392 -14.62 -32.19 -6.77
CA PHE A 392 -15.11 -30.93 -7.32
C PHE A 392 -15.73 -31.11 -8.71
N ILE A 393 -15.05 -31.85 -9.61
CA ILE A 393 -15.57 -32.14 -10.97
C ILE A 393 -16.85 -32.95 -10.88
N HIS A 394 -16.94 -33.93 -9.95
CA HIS A 394 -18.19 -34.66 -9.71
C HIS A 394 -19.36 -33.70 -9.39
N HIS A 395 -19.17 -32.75 -8.48
CA HIS A 395 -20.20 -31.77 -8.14
C HIS A 395 -20.46 -30.75 -9.28
N ALA A 396 -19.49 -30.53 -10.16
CA ALA A 396 -19.65 -29.68 -11.32
C ALA A 396 -20.75 -30.19 -12.28
N HIS A 397 -21.02 -31.50 -12.36
CA HIS A 397 -22.14 -32.01 -13.16
C HIS A 397 -23.49 -31.39 -12.78
N LYS A 398 -23.69 -31.06 -11.53
CA LYS A 398 -24.91 -30.39 -11.03
C LYS A 398 -24.84 -28.87 -11.08
N HIS A 399 -23.68 -28.30 -10.84
CA HIS A 399 -23.51 -26.87 -10.52
C HIS A 399 -22.87 -26.05 -11.64
N CYS A 400 -22.14 -26.66 -12.58
CA CYS A 400 -21.44 -25.97 -13.66
C CYS A 400 -22.44 -25.57 -14.77
N GLN A 401 -22.87 -24.30 -14.73
CA GLN A 401 -23.86 -23.80 -15.68
C GLN A 401 -23.47 -22.45 -16.33
N ALA A 402 -22.58 -21.70 -15.71
CA ALA A 402 -22.10 -20.42 -16.19
C ALA A 402 -20.69 -20.51 -16.81
N ILE A 403 -20.30 -19.47 -17.52
CA ILE A 403 -18.96 -19.36 -18.14
C ILE A 403 -17.87 -19.47 -17.07
N GLU A 404 -18.07 -18.85 -15.93
CA GLU A 404 -17.13 -18.86 -14.81
C GLU A 404 -16.94 -20.26 -14.22
N ASP A 405 -18.02 -21.04 -14.12
CA ASP A 405 -17.97 -22.41 -13.64
C ASP A 405 -17.14 -23.29 -14.61
N PHE A 406 -17.36 -23.15 -15.92
CA PHE A 406 -16.64 -23.91 -16.93
C PHE A 406 -15.19 -23.45 -17.08
N TYR A 407 -14.91 -22.17 -16.90
CA TYR A 407 -13.55 -21.64 -16.96
C TYR A 407 -12.62 -22.36 -15.96
N LEU A 408 -13.10 -22.68 -14.75
CA LEU A 408 -12.32 -23.47 -13.81
C LEU A 408 -12.07 -24.90 -14.30
N ILE A 409 -13.07 -25.53 -14.91
CA ILE A 409 -12.88 -26.87 -15.54
C ILE A 409 -11.82 -26.80 -16.64
N LEU A 410 -11.83 -25.72 -17.42
CA LEU A 410 -10.80 -25.47 -18.43
C LEU A 410 -9.41 -25.31 -17.81
N LYS A 411 -9.28 -24.55 -16.73
CA LYS A 411 -8.01 -24.41 -15.99
C LYS A 411 -7.51 -25.73 -15.43
N ILE A 412 -8.39 -26.58 -14.89
CA ILE A 412 -8.01 -27.93 -14.47
C ILE A 412 -7.51 -28.74 -15.68
N ASN A 413 -8.16 -28.62 -16.83
CA ASN A 413 -7.70 -29.27 -18.04
C ASN A 413 -6.34 -28.73 -18.54
N GLU A 414 -6.10 -27.43 -18.44
CA GLU A 414 -4.80 -26.80 -18.73
C GLU A 414 -3.71 -27.36 -17.83
N PHE A 415 -3.95 -27.41 -16.51
CA PHE A 415 -3.04 -28.02 -15.53
C PHE A 415 -2.68 -29.47 -15.86
N LEU A 416 -3.64 -30.27 -16.37
CA LEU A 416 -3.39 -31.65 -16.82
C LEU A 416 -2.55 -31.71 -18.11
N ASN A 417 -2.54 -30.66 -18.91
CA ASN A 417 -1.80 -30.59 -20.17
C ASN A 417 -0.49 -29.81 -20.06
N ASP A 418 0.02 -29.60 -18.86
CA ASP A 418 1.36 -29.07 -18.65
C ASP A 418 2.43 -29.96 -19.29
N ASP A 419 3.63 -29.41 -19.47
CA ASP A 419 4.75 -30.10 -20.09
C ASP A 419 5.09 -31.40 -19.35
N GLN A 420 5.56 -32.40 -20.13
CA GLN A 420 5.89 -33.72 -19.61
C GLN A 420 6.90 -33.67 -18.46
N GLU A 421 7.87 -32.77 -18.50
CA GLU A 421 8.89 -32.58 -17.46
C GLU A 421 8.24 -32.18 -16.11
N ILE A 422 7.27 -31.27 -16.13
CA ILE A 422 6.50 -30.85 -14.95
C ILE A 422 5.72 -32.03 -14.37
N TRP A 423 5.08 -32.84 -15.22
CA TRP A 423 4.35 -34.01 -14.77
C TRP A 423 5.24 -35.13 -14.23
N GLU A 424 6.45 -35.31 -14.76
CA GLU A 424 7.44 -36.23 -14.20
C GLU A 424 7.81 -35.83 -12.77
N ASP A 425 7.99 -34.52 -12.49
CA ASP A 425 8.26 -34.03 -11.14
C ASP A 425 7.06 -34.24 -10.20
N ARG A 426 5.84 -33.94 -10.63
CA ARG A 426 4.61 -34.19 -9.85
C ARG A 426 4.44 -35.67 -9.48
N LEU A 427 4.68 -36.57 -10.43
CA LEU A 427 4.58 -38.01 -10.23
C LEU A 427 5.66 -38.58 -9.30
N ASN A 428 6.80 -37.90 -9.19
CA ASN A 428 7.86 -38.24 -8.26
C ASN A 428 7.59 -37.75 -6.83
N ASP A 429 6.74 -36.75 -6.65
CA ASP A 429 6.44 -36.15 -5.36
C ASP A 429 5.17 -36.72 -4.70
N SER A 430 4.01 -36.33 -5.16
CA SER A 430 2.75 -36.63 -4.45
C SER A 430 1.61 -37.12 -5.36
N TRP A 431 1.75 -37.01 -6.67
CA TRP A 431 0.72 -37.43 -7.64
C TRP A 431 0.95 -38.85 -8.16
N THR A 432 -0.12 -39.55 -8.52
CA THR A 432 -0.04 -40.85 -9.15
C THR A 432 -0.56 -40.82 -10.59
N GLN A 433 -0.13 -41.77 -11.40
CA GLN A 433 -0.64 -41.91 -12.77
C GLN A 433 -2.16 -42.20 -12.80
N ASP A 434 -2.66 -42.82 -11.73
CA ASP A 434 -4.10 -43.13 -11.62
C ASP A 434 -4.89 -41.85 -11.29
N ASP A 435 -4.35 -40.96 -10.43
CA ASP A 435 -4.94 -39.62 -10.15
C ASP A 435 -5.04 -38.79 -11.43
N TYR A 436 -3.94 -38.73 -12.21
CA TYR A 436 -3.92 -38.02 -13.50
C TYR A 436 -5.03 -38.52 -14.43
N LYS A 437 -5.13 -39.84 -14.62
CA LYS A 437 -6.14 -40.43 -15.49
C LYS A 437 -7.56 -40.20 -14.99
N ALA A 438 -7.79 -40.35 -13.70
CA ALA A 438 -9.10 -40.15 -13.09
C ALA A 438 -9.62 -38.71 -13.30
N ILE A 439 -8.76 -37.71 -13.11
CA ILE A 439 -9.12 -36.29 -13.33
C ILE A 439 -9.33 -36.04 -14.83
N GLN A 440 -8.45 -36.57 -15.69
CA GLN A 440 -8.57 -36.46 -17.15
C GLN A 440 -9.90 -37.02 -17.65
N GLU A 441 -10.28 -38.23 -17.23
CA GLU A 441 -11.55 -38.85 -17.58
C GLU A 441 -12.76 -38.04 -17.06
N ALA A 442 -12.67 -37.48 -15.86
CA ALA A 442 -13.73 -36.69 -15.26
C ALA A 442 -13.95 -35.34 -15.96
N VAL A 443 -12.90 -34.72 -16.51
CA VAL A 443 -12.96 -33.43 -17.22
C VAL A 443 -13.54 -33.56 -18.63
N GLN A 444 -13.29 -34.69 -19.34
CA GLN A 444 -13.64 -34.85 -20.74
C GLN A 444 -15.12 -34.61 -21.10
N PRO A 445 -16.12 -35.04 -20.30
CA PRO A 445 -17.53 -34.76 -20.59
C PRO A 445 -17.84 -33.26 -20.68
N PHE A 446 -17.15 -32.43 -19.85
CA PHE A 446 -17.32 -30.97 -19.88
C PHE A 446 -16.65 -30.38 -21.12
N ILE A 447 -15.41 -30.77 -21.43
CA ILE A 447 -14.66 -30.26 -22.58
C ILE A 447 -15.37 -30.59 -23.90
N ASN A 448 -16.03 -31.74 -23.99
CA ASN A 448 -16.74 -32.17 -25.20
C ASN A 448 -18.19 -31.63 -25.30
N ASP A 449 -18.66 -30.85 -24.30
CA ASP A 449 -20.00 -30.29 -24.31
C ASP A 449 -20.10 -29.06 -25.23
N SER A 450 -20.87 -29.19 -26.29
CA SER A 450 -21.06 -28.15 -27.31
C SER A 450 -21.76 -26.87 -26.81
N ARG A 451 -22.25 -26.82 -25.58
CA ARG A 451 -22.82 -25.62 -24.98
C ARG A 451 -21.79 -24.51 -24.85
N TRP A 452 -20.56 -24.86 -24.46
CA TRP A 452 -19.55 -23.89 -24.04
C TRP A 452 -19.06 -22.98 -25.16
N PRO A 453 -18.74 -23.49 -26.38
CA PRO A 453 -18.41 -22.64 -27.50
C PRO A 453 -19.49 -21.60 -27.80
N LYS A 454 -20.75 -22.03 -27.80
CA LYS A 454 -21.89 -21.14 -28.04
C LYS A 454 -22.05 -20.12 -26.94
N LEU A 455 -22.02 -20.56 -25.68
CA LEU A 455 -22.18 -19.65 -24.51
C LEU A 455 -21.05 -18.62 -24.43
N ALA A 456 -19.83 -18.99 -24.82
CA ALA A 456 -18.69 -18.06 -24.88
C ALA A 456 -18.95 -16.93 -25.90
N ILE A 457 -19.42 -17.27 -27.12
CA ILE A 457 -19.77 -16.24 -28.11
C ILE A 457 -20.97 -15.41 -27.66
N ASP A 458 -22.02 -16.02 -27.12
CA ASP A 458 -23.20 -15.29 -26.61
C ASP A 458 -22.82 -14.30 -25.49
N THR A 459 -21.86 -14.67 -24.63
CA THR A 459 -21.33 -13.81 -23.57
C THR A 459 -20.54 -12.64 -24.15
N LEU A 460 -19.64 -12.89 -25.10
CA LEU A 460 -18.85 -11.83 -25.75
C LEU A 460 -19.70 -10.84 -26.55
N GLN A 461 -20.84 -11.29 -27.09
CA GLN A 461 -21.80 -10.40 -27.76
C GLN A 461 -22.49 -9.43 -26.78
N GLN A 462 -22.68 -9.83 -25.51
CA GLN A 462 -23.29 -9.00 -24.48
C GLN A 462 -22.31 -8.00 -23.86
N GLY A 463 -21.04 -8.36 -23.78
CA GLY A 463 -19.99 -7.55 -23.22
C GLY A 463 -18.66 -8.29 -23.15
N PHE A 464 -17.59 -7.58 -22.77
CA PHE A 464 -16.28 -8.20 -22.59
C PHE A 464 -16.26 -9.13 -21.36
N SER A 465 -15.72 -10.33 -21.56
CA SER A 465 -15.41 -11.30 -20.52
C SER A 465 -14.12 -12.02 -20.89
N SER A 466 -13.07 -11.84 -20.09
CA SER A 466 -11.78 -12.51 -20.29
C SER A 466 -11.91 -14.04 -20.26
N GLN A 467 -12.79 -14.56 -19.41
CA GLN A 467 -13.07 -15.99 -19.31
C GLN A 467 -13.75 -16.52 -20.56
N ALA A 468 -14.79 -15.82 -21.06
CA ALA A 468 -15.45 -16.19 -22.30
C ALA A 468 -14.50 -16.15 -23.50
N LEU A 469 -13.60 -15.15 -23.53
CA LEU A 469 -12.55 -15.08 -24.57
C LEU A 469 -11.60 -16.27 -24.51
N LYS A 470 -11.07 -16.62 -23.34
CA LYS A 470 -10.17 -17.77 -23.18
C LYS A 470 -10.85 -19.07 -23.59
N ILE A 471 -12.13 -19.25 -23.23
CA ILE A 471 -12.92 -20.42 -23.67
C ILE A 471 -13.10 -20.43 -25.18
N ALA A 472 -13.43 -19.29 -25.78
CA ALA A 472 -13.58 -19.21 -27.25
C ALA A 472 -12.26 -19.53 -27.97
N LEU A 473 -11.13 -19.04 -27.46
CA LEU A 473 -9.80 -19.35 -28.01
C LEU A 473 -9.43 -20.83 -27.85
N PHE A 474 -9.74 -21.44 -26.72
CA PHE A 474 -9.55 -22.87 -26.49
C PHE A 474 -10.26 -23.70 -27.59
N TYR A 475 -11.49 -23.34 -27.95
CA TYR A 475 -12.22 -23.98 -29.04
C TYR A 475 -11.86 -23.44 -30.42
N ARG A 476 -10.85 -22.60 -30.55
CA ARG A 476 -10.38 -21.98 -31.81
C ARG A 476 -11.49 -21.24 -32.57
N LEU A 477 -12.38 -20.55 -31.84
CA LEU A 477 -13.43 -19.75 -32.44
C LEU A 477 -12.85 -18.43 -32.96
N ASP A 478 -13.35 -17.94 -34.06
CA ASP A 478 -13.02 -16.60 -34.55
C ASP A 478 -13.83 -15.56 -33.75
N VAL A 479 -13.15 -14.75 -32.94
CA VAL A 479 -13.76 -13.75 -32.04
C VAL A 479 -13.43 -12.33 -32.44
N ILE A 480 -12.64 -12.13 -33.49
CA ILE A 480 -12.07 -10.79 -33.79
C ILE A 480 -13.15 -9.74 -34.06
N GLU A 481 -14.19 -10.09 -34.82
CA GLU A 481 -15.30 -9.18 -35.11
C GLU A 481 -16.04 -8.75 -33.81
N HIS A 482 -16.16 -9.66 -32.85
CA HIS A 482 -16.78 -9.37 -31.54
C HIS A 482 -15.91 -8.41 -30.72
N LEU A 483 -14.59 -8.60 -30.73
CA LEU A 483 -13.66 -7.73 -30.00
C LEU A 483 -13.64 -6.32 -30.61
N PHE A 484 -13.63 -6.19 -31.94
CA PHE A 484 -13.74 -4.88 -32.59
C PHE A 484 -15.09 -4.22 -32.29
N ALA A 485 -16.21 -4.96 -32.32
CA ALA A 485 -17.52 -4.41 -31.96
C ALA A 485 -17.58 -3.93 -30.48
N LEU A 486 -16.80 -4.52 -29.59
CA LEU A 486 -16.66 -4.08 -28.20
C LEU A 486 -15.75 -2.83 -28.10
N LEU A 487 -14.66 -2.78 -28.85
CA LEU A 487 -13.79 -1.60 -28.95
C LEU A 487 -14.53 -0.37 -29.51
N GLU A 488 -15.43 -0.57 -30.49
CA GLU A 488 -16.27 0.53 -31.00
C GLU A 488 -17.19 1.13 -29.92
N LYS A 489 -17.63 0.32 -28.94
CA LYS A 489 -18.48 0.77 -27.82
C LYS A 489 -17.65 1.46 -26.73
N ASP A 490 -16.43 0.98 -26.49
CA ASP A 490 -15.52 1.46 -25.44
C ASP A 490 -14.08 1.49 -25.98
N PRO A 491 -13.68 2.53 -26.73
CA PRO A 491 -12.37 2.62 -27.34
C PRO A 491 -11.20 2.75 -26.37
N ALA A 492 -11.45 3.12 -25.11
CA ALA A 492 -10.44 3.26 -24.07
C ALA A 492 -10.37 2.05 -23.12
N ASN A 493 -10.90 0.92 -23.51
CA ASN A 493 -10.86 -0.31 -22.72
C ASN A 493 -9.54 -1.07 -22.91
N SER A 494 -8.63 -0.93 -21.95
CA SER A 494 -7.30 -1.53 -22.01
C SER A 494 -7.32 -3.05 -22.03
N GLU A 495 -8.30 -3.70 -21.38
CA GLU A 495 -8.42 -5.17 -21.38
C GLU A 495 -8.73 -5.72 -22.78
N LEU A 496 -9.50 -5.00 -23.58
CA LEU A 496 -9.77 -5.37 -24.97
C LEU A 496 -8.50 -5.29 -25.83
N TYR A 497 -7.69 -4.24 -25.70
CA TYR A 497 -6.41 -4.16 -26.40
C TYR A 497 -5.45 -5.26 -25.96
N PHE A 498 -5.35 -5.50 -24.65
CA PHE A 498 -4.57 -6.63 -24.15
C PHE A 498 -5.04 -7.94 -24.79
N ALA A 499 -6.35 -8.22 -24.78
CA ALA A 499 -6.92 -9.43 -25.31
C ALA A 499 -6.64 -9.62 -26.82
N VAL A 500 -6.73 -8.53 -27.59
CA VAL A 500 -6.47 -8.59 -29.04
C VAL A 500 -4.98 -8.74 -29.34
N MET A 501 -4.11 -8.09 -28.56
CA MET A 501 -2.64 -8.17 -28.75
C MET A 501 -2.05 -9.50 -28.25
N ASP A 502 -2.64 -10.11 -27.22
CA ASP A 502 -2.20 -11.41 -26.66
C ASP A 502 -2.66 -12.60 -27.50
N THR A 503 -3.72 -12.45 -28.28
CA THR A 503 -4.16 -13.50 -29.18
C THR A 503 -3.18 -13.65 -30.35
N ASN A 504 -2.93 -14.88 -30.82
CA ASN A 504 -2.10 -15.17 -32.01
C ASN A 504 -2.68 -14.58 -33.32
N HIS A 505 -3.37 -13.47 -33.23
CA HIS A 505 -4.01 -12.76 -34.35
C HIS A 505 -3.11 -11.64 -34.94
N HIS A 506 -1.82 -11.96 -35.13
CA HIS A 506 -0.84 -11.03 -35.72
C HIS A 506 -1.32 -10.39 -37.06
N GLN A 507 -2.23 -11.05 -37.75
CA GLN A 507 -2.82 -10.52 -38.99
C GLN A 507 -3.66 -9.24 -38.77
N TYR A 508 -4.20 -9.00 -37.60
CA TYR A 508 -5.07 -7.86 -37.29
C TYR A 508 -4.35 -6.70 -36.56
N ILE A 509 -3.06 -6.83 -36.29
CA ILE A 509 -2.30 -5.80 -35.56
C ILE A 509 -2.34 -4.44 -36.26
N LYS A 510 -2.31 -4.44 -37.59
CA LYS A 510 -2.40 -3.22 -38.38
C LYS A 510 -3.76 -2.54 -38.23
N GLU A 511 -4.84 -3.32 -38.27
CA GLU A 511 -6.20 -2.85 -38.09
C GLU A 511 -6.41 -2.28 -36.69
N ILE A 512 -5.87 -2.93 -35.66
CA ILE A 512 -5.95 -2.50 -34.27
C ILE A 512 -5.20 -1.18 -34.09
N CYS A 513 -3.98 -1.07 -34.63
CA CYS A 513 -3.21 0.18 -34.59
C CYS A 513 -3.98 1.31 -35.30
N THR A 514 -4.56 1.05 -36.47
CA THR A 514 -5.36 2.03 -37.20
C THR A 514 -6.61 2.46 -36.42
N PHE A 515 -7.27 1.51 -35.73
CA PHE A 515 -8.39 1.80 -34.85
C PHE A 515 -7.95 2.70 -33.69
N ALA A 516 -6.87 2.35 -32.98
CA ALA A 516 -6.33 3.12 -31.87
C ALA A 516 -5.90 4.54 -32.31
N GLU A 517 -5.24 4.68 -33.46
CA GLU A 517 -4.85 5.97 -34.05
C GLU A 517 -6.04 6.91 -34.29
N THR A 518 -7.21 6.33 -34.58
CA THR A 518 -8.44 7.10 -34.89
C THR A 518 -9.28 7.43 -33.65
N HIS A 519 -9.24 6.59 -32.63
CA HIS A 519 -10.17 6.68 -31.49
C HIS A 519 -9.52 7.12 -30.19
N LEU A 520 -8.18 6.97 -30.03
CA LEU A 520 -7.48 7.45 -28.84
C LEU A 520 -7.01 8.90 -29.02
N SER A 521 -7.01 9.67 -27.94
CA SER A 521 -6.61 11.10 -27.92
C SER A 521 -5.08 11.26 -27.89
N LEU A 522 -4.37 10.82 -28.93
CA LEU A 522 -2.90 10.73 -28.99
C LEU A 522 -2.14 12.04 -28.68
N SER A 523 -2.80 13.19 -28.68
CA SER A 523 -2.22 14.47 -28.30
C SER A 523 -2.25 14.76 -26.80
N SER A 524 -3.17 14.11 -26.06
CA SER A 524 -3.37 14.30 -24.62
C SER A 524 -4.07 13.05 -24.07
N LEU A 525 -3.29 12.03 -23.76
CA LEU A 525 -3.80 10.74 -23.26
C LEU A 525 -4.38 10.87 -21.86
N SER A 526 -5.54 10.27 -21.61
CA SER A 526 -6.05 9.97 -20.29
C SER A 526 -5.31 8.76 -19.69
N ASP A 527 -5.47 8.50 -18.39
CA ASP A 527 -4.84 7.35 -17.72
C ASP A 527 -5.30 6.01 -18.35
N ASP A 528 -6.56 5.89 -18.71
CA ASP A 528 -7.10 4.70 -19.40
C ASP A 528 -6.49 4.53 -20.79
N GLU A 529 -6.33 5.63 -21.56
CA GLU A 529 -5.69 5.59 -22.88
C GLU A 529 -4.18 5.30 -22.80
N VAL A 530 -3.50 5.72 -21.73
CA VAL A 530 -2.11 5.32 -21.44
C VAL A 530 -2.02 3.82 -21.27
N ALA A 531 -2.93 3.20 -20.50
CA ALA A 531 -2.98 1.74 -20.30
C ALA A 531 -3.24 1.01 -21.64
N CYS A 532 -4.18 1.50 -22.47
CA CYS A 532 -4.42 0.95 -23.81
C CYS A 532 -3.15 0.97 -24.66
N LEU A 533 -2.49 2.13 -24.71
CA LEU A 533 -1.30 2.34 -25.52
C LEU A 533 -0.12 1.48 -25.04
N GLN A 534 -0.02 1.21 -23.73
CA GLN A 534 0.98 0.31 -23.16
C GLN A 534 0.87 -1.09 -23.77
N TYR A 535 -0.32 -1.70 -23.78
CA TYR A 535 -0.52 -3.03 -24.35
C TYR A 535 -0.26 -3.07 -25.84
N ILE A 536 -0.72 -2.07 -26.60
CA ILE A 536 -0.46 -2.00 -28.03
C ILE A 536 1.04 -1.93 -28.30
N VAL A 537 1.74 -0.98 -27.66
CA VAL A 537 3.19 -0.76 -27.87
C VAL A 537 4.00 -2.00 -27.51
N GLN A 538 3.69 -2.69 -26.41
CA GLN A 538 4.35 -3.93 -26.06
C GLN A 538 4.22 -5.00 -27.14
N GLY A 539 3.10 -5.08 -27.84
CA GLY A 539 2.89 -6.05 -28.93
C GLY A 539 3.57 -5.70 -30.26
N LEU A 540 4.19 -4.51 -30.39
CA LEU A 540 4.77 -4.05 -31.66
C LEU A 540 6.24 -4.44 -31.89
N TYR A 541 6.87 -5.19 -31.00
CA TYR A 541 8.29 -5.58 -31.11
C TYR A 541 8.64 -6.21 -32.47
N GLU A 542 7.80 -7.13 -32.94
CA GLU A 542 7.99 -7.89 -34.18
C GLU A 542 7.32 -7.26 -35.40
N HIS A 543 6.66 -6.09 -35.25
CA HIS A 543 5.85 -5.44 -36.27
C HIS A 543 6.44 -4.12 -36.72
N GLU A 544 7.61 -4.18 -37.36
CA GLU A 544 8.38 -3.02 -37.77
C GLU A 544 7.56 -2.02 -38.60
N GLY A 545 7.48 -0.78 -38.10
CA GLY A 545 6.80 0.34 -38.76
C GLY A 545 5.29 0.39 -38.61
N VAL A 546 4.66 -0.63 -38.02
CA VAL A 546 3.23 -0.62 -37.73
C VAL A 546 2.97 0.24 -36.48
N GLY A 547 1.94 1.07 -36.49
CA GLY A 547 1.58 1.91 -35.33
C GLY A 547 2.61 3.00 -34.98
N LEU A 548 3.37 3.51 -35.95
CA LEU A 548 4.38 4.54 -35.71
C LEU A 548 3.82 5.79 -35.03
N PRO A 549 2.60 6.30 -35.34
CA PRO A 549 1.97 7.38 -34.60
C PRO A 549 1.72 7.06 -33.12
N LEU A 550 1.41 5.80 -32.79
CA LEU A 550 1.24 5.34 -31.42
C LEU A 550 2.57 5.33 -30.66
N ILE A 551 3.65 4.87 -31.27
CA ILE A 551 5.01 4.97 -30.73
C ILE A 551 5.39 6.43 -30.47
N GLN A 552 5.06 7.36 -31.38
CA GLN A 552 5.31 8.79 -31.18
C GLN A 552 4.50 9.36 -30.02
N ALA A 553 3.25 8.96 -29.86
CA ALA A 553 2.41 9.36 -28.72
C ALA A 553 2.97 8.82 -27.40
N ALA A 554 3.40 7.58 -27.39
CA ALA A 554 4.04 6.94 -26.24
C ALA A 554 5.33 7.66 -25.80
N LEU A 555 6.18 8.05 -26.74
CA LEU A 555 7.40 8.84 -26.44
C LEU A 555 7.11 10.25 -25.92
N LYS A 556 5.94 10.83 -26.24
CA LYS A 556 5.51 12.16 -25.76
C LYS A 556 4.84 12.10 -24.40
N SER A 557 4.34 10.96 -24.00
CA SER A 557 3.67 10.77 -22.69
C SER A 557 4.60 11.14 -21.54
N ASP A 558 4.03 11.56 -20.41
CA ASP A 558 4.76 11.73 -19.15
C ASP A 558 4.89 10.41 -18.36
N ASP A 559 4.27 9.32 -18.84
CA ASP A 559 4.38 8.00 -18.22
C ASP A 559 5.71 7.31 -18.59
N GLY A 560 6.53 7.05 -17.58
CA GLY A 560 7.87 6.47 -17.75
C GLY A 560 7.85 5.03 -18.30
N ASN A 561 6.87 4.22 -17.90
CA ASN A 561 6.76 2.83 -18.37
C ASN A 561 6.40 2.80 -19.85
N LEU A 562 5.46 3.65 -20.26
CA LEU A 562 5.06 3.76 -21.66
C LEU A 562 6.22 4.25 -22.54
N GLN A 563 7.01 5.25 -22.07
CA GLN A 563 8.23 5.70 -22.74
C GLN A 563 9.26 4.56 -22.87
N TYR A 564 9.48 3.80 -21.81
CA TYR A 564 10.39 2.65 -21.81
C TYR A 564 10.01 1.62 -22.88
N HIS A 565 8.73 1.24 -22.95
CA HIS A 565 8.26 0.28 -23.95
C HIS A 565 8.43 0.82 -25.39
N ALA A 566 8.12 2.07 -25.63
CA ALA A 566 8.33 2.69 -26.95
C ALA A 566 9.81 2.75 -27.37
N LEU A 567 10.72 3.09 -26.45
CA LEU A 567 12.16 3.04 -26.69
C LEU A 567 12.65 1.61 -26.96
N SER A 568 12.10 0.64 -26.25
CA SER A 568 12.44 -0.77 -26.39
C SER A 568 12.02 -1.31 -27.76
N VAL A 569 10.82 -0.99 -28.21
CA VAL A 569 10.34 -1.34 -29.57
C VAL A 569 11.25 -0.74 -30.65
N LEU A 570 11.58 0.55 -30.54
CA LEU A 570 12.47 1.22 -31.48
C LEU A 570 13.90 0.65 -31.49
N LYS A 571 14.33 0.01 -30.40
CA LYS A 571 15.64 -0.66 -30.33
C LYS A 571 15.66 -1.91 -31.21
N GLU A 572 14.56 -2.67 -31.25
CA GLU A 572 14.42 -3.89 -32.05
C GLU A 572 14.16 -3.56 -33.53
N TRP A 573 13.53 -2.42 -33.83
CA TRP A 573 13.26 -2.00 -35.20
C TRP A 573 14.52 -1.50 -35.92
N SER A 574 14.44 -1.37 -37.24
CA SER A 574 15.51 -0.77 -38.06
C SER A 574 15.89 0.65 -37.57
N PRO A 575 17.19 0.98 -37.53
CA PRO A 575 17.65 2.31 -37.15
C PRO A 575 17.09 3.47 -37.99
N SER A 576 16.47 3.18 -39.12
CA SER A 576 15.81 4.19 -39.95
C SER A 576 14.67 4.89 -39.24
N TYR A 577 13.97 4.21 -38.32
CA TYR A 577 12.86 4.79 -37.57
C TYR A 577 13.36 5.74 -36.46
N SER A 578 14.35 5.32 -35.68
CA SER A 578 14.94 6.19 -34.65
C SER A 578 15.68 7.40 -35.20
N LYS A 579 16.08 7.38 -36.48
CA LYS A 579 16.72 8.51 -37.19
C LYS A 579 15.72 9.50 -37.79
N GLN A 580 14.43 9.20 -37.87
CA GLN A 580 13.44 10.18 -38.29
C GLN A 580 13.46 11.39 -37.34
N ALA A 581 13.51 12.59 -37.90
CA ALA A 581 13.73 13.82 -37.13
C ALA A 581 12.77 13.98 -35.94
N ALA A 582 11.48 13.71 -36.17
CA ALA A 582 10.46 13.82 -35.12
C ALA A 582 10.65 12.79 -33.96
N ILE A 583 11.05 11.56 -34.28
CA ILE A 583 11.30 10.54 -33.28
C ILE A 583 12.60 10.80 -32.52
N ARG A 584 13.63 11.18 -33.25
CA ARG A 584 14.94 11.53 -32.71
C ARG A 584 14.85 12.66 -31.68
N GLU A 585 14.09 13.71 -31.97
CA GLU A 585 13.84 14.80 -31.04
C GLU A 585 13.17 14.33 -29.75
N LEU A 586 12.19 13.43 -29.85
CA LEU A 586 11.53 12.83 -28.67
C LEU A 586 12.49 11.99 -27.83
N ILE A 587 13.33 11.17 -28.48
CA ILE A 587 14.36 10.37 -27.79
C ILE A 587 15.38 11.27 -27.09
N GLU A 588 15.82 12.38 -27.73
CA GLU A 588 16.72 13.37 -27.14
C GLU A 588 16.08 14.05 -25.91
N ASN A 589 14.80 14.40 -25.99
CA ASN A 589 14.04 14.96 -24.86
C ASN A 589 13.97 13.99 -23.67
N ILE A 590 13.67 12.70 -23.91
CA ILE A 590 13.67 11.66 -22.86
C ILE A 590 15.06 11.53 -22.27
N TYR A 591 16.12 11.42 -23.10
CA TYR A 591 17.51 11.30 -22.63
C TYR A 591 17.92 12.42 -21.66
N VAL A 592 17.44 13.64 -21.92
CA VAL A 592 17.76 14.83 -21.09
C VAL A 592 16.93 14.85 -19.79
N LYS A 593 15.64 14.54 -19.88
CA LYS A 593 14.68 14.74 -18.79
C LYS A 593 14.60 13.55 -17.81
N THR A 594 14.77 12.31 -18.30
CA THR A 594 14.56 11.13 -17.46
C THR A 594 15.58 11.04 -16.33
N LYS A 595 15.08 10.67 -15.13
CA LYS A 595 15.91 10.32 -13.96
C LYS A 595 16.20 8.83 -13.92
N ASP A 596 15.44 8.02 -14.67
CA ASP A 596 15.65 6.59 -14.74
C ASP A 596 16.93 6.25 -15.51
N LYS A 597 17.68 5.27 -15.00
CA LYS A 597 18.99 4.90 -15.58
C LYS A 597 18.85 4.01 -16.80
N GLU A 598 17.84 3.14 -16.83
CA GLU A 598 17.62 2.21 -17.94
C GLU A 598 17.05 2.96 -19.16
N ASP A 599 16.06 3.84 -18.94
CA ASP A 599 15.55 4.73 -20.01
C ASP A 599 16.66 5.55 -20.62
N ARG A 600 17.50 6.16 -19.77
CA ARG A 600 18.63 6.98 -20.25
C ARG A 600 19.63 6.17 -21.05
N LYS A 601 19.91 4.92 -20.63
CA LYS A 601 20.81 4.01 -21.33
C LYS A 601 20.25 3.61 -22.68
N LEU A 602 18.94 3.31 -22.74
CA LEU A 602 18.22 2.90 -23.93
C LEU A 602 18.14 4.05 -24.96
N ALA A 603 17.71 5.23 -24.52
CA ALA A 603 17.70 6.43 -25.35
C ALA A 603 19.09 6.77 -25.90
N LYS A 604 20.14 6.70 -25.07
CA LYS A 604 21.53 6.89 -25.50
C LYS A 604 21.97 5.89 -26.56
N HIS A 605 21.53 4.63 -26.45
CA HIS A 605 21.82 3.59 -27.43
C HIS A 605 21.19 3.93 -28.80
N LEU A 606 19.91 4.33 -28.81
CA LEU A 606 19.19 4.71 -30.02
C LEU A 606 19.76 5.96 -30.70
N LEU A 607 20.22 6.94 -29.93
CA LEU A 607 20.86 8.16 -30.48
C LEU A 607 22.23 7.90 -31.09
N LYS A 608 22.90 6.79 -30.78
CA LYS A 608 24.20 6.40 -31.34
C LYS A 608 24.12 5.54 -32.60
N LYS A 609 23.01 4.82 -32.80
CA LYS A 609 22.73 4.06 -34.01
C LYS A 609 22.37 4.96 -35.17
#